data_6ebed6494bdc0a7335a5bc1a0de36e52
#
_entry.id   6ebed6494bdc0a7335a5bc1a0de36e52
#
_cell.length_a   1.000
_cell.length_b   1.000
_cell.length_c   1.000
_cell.angle_alpha   90.00
_cell.angle_beta   90.00
_cell.angle_gamma   90.00
#
_symmetry.space_group_name_H-M   'P 1'
#
loop_
_entity.id
_entity.type
_entity.pdbx_description
1 polymer ?
#
loop_
_entity_poly.entity_id
_entity_poly.type
_entity_poly.pdbx_seq_one_letter_code
_entity_poly.pdbx_strand_id
1 'polypeptide(L)'
;MPNITGHTELVGLMAYPIRHTQSPTTHNLAYDKNGDDVIQLAFEVDNDTLEAAVESIRALKMLGSNISMPNKTVVHKYLDEVDEAAKLCGAINTVVNT
;
A
#
# COMPACT_ATOMS: atom_id res chain seq x y z
N MET A 1 4.72 20.81 0.27
CA MET A 1 4.42 19.89 -0.85
C MET A 1 5.69 19.16 -1.24
N PRO A 2 5.66 17.84 -1.35
CA PRO A 2 6.81 17.11 -1.87
C PRO A 2 7.07 17.50 -3.33
N ASN A 3 8.32 17.52 -3.70
CA ASN A 3 8.74 17.81 -5.06
C ASN A 3 8.80 16.47 -5.83
N ILE A 4 7.75 16.17 -6.57
CA ILE A 4 7.63 14.88 -7.28
C ILE A 4 8.45 14.91 -8.56
N THR A 5 9.34 13.94 -8.72
CA THR A 5 10.23 13.80 -9.88
C THR A 5 10.17 12.36 -10.40
N GLY A 6 10.95 12.05 -11.42
CA GLY A 6 11.07 10.67 -11.91
C GLY A 6 11.71 9.70 -10.92
N HIS A 7 12.33 10.21 -9.87
CA HIS A 7 12.95 9.38 -8.82
C HIS A 7 12.04 9.14 -7.62
N THR A 8 10.91 9.82 -7.52
CA THR A 8 10.00 9.70 -6.38
C THR A 8 9.43 8.28 -6.30
N GLU A 9 9.52 7.68 -5.11
CA GLU A 9 8.98 6.34 -4.87
C GLU A 9 7.51 6.42 -4.47
N LEU A 10 6.77 5.34 -4.71
CA LEU A 10 5.34 5.26 -4.45
C LEU A 10 5.03 4.20 -3.41
N VAL A 11 4.20 4.57 -2.45
CA VAL A 11 3.53 3.61 -1.57
C VAL A 11 2.02 3.81 -1.69
N GLY A 12 1.26 2.78 -1.41
CA GLY A 12 -0.19 2.82 -1.58
C GLY A 12 -0.95 2.56 -0.29
N LEU A 13 -2.23 2.83 -0.36
CA LEU A 13 -3.21 2.39 0.63
C LEU A 13 -4.36 1.78 -0.18
N MET A 14 -4.57 0.48 -0.04
CA MET A 14 -5.54 -0.27 -0.83
C MET A 14 -6.74 -0.68 0.01
N ALA A 15 -7.89 -0.13 -0.30
CA ALA A 15 -9.14 -0.46 0.39
C ALA A 15 -10.33 0.06 -0.42
N TYR A 16 -11.53 -0.33 -0.02
CA TYR A 16 -12.75 0.14 -0.65
C TYR A 16 -13.90 0.18 0.36
N PRO A 17 -14.58 1.32 0.53
CA PRO A 17 -14.24 2.63 -0.02
C PRO A 17 -13.11 3.30 0.78
N ILE A 18 -12.31 4.18 0.17
CA ILE A 18 -11.14 4.73 0.85
C ILE A 18 -10.85 6.21 0.53
N ARG A 19 -11.51 6.79 -0.47
CA ARG A 19 -11.15 8.14 -0.96
C ARG A 19 -11.29 9.25 0.08
N HIS A 20 -12.05 9.00 1.15
CA HIS A 20 -12.22 9.97 2.25
C HIS A 20 -11.11 9.90 3.30
N THR A 21 -10.14 9.01 3.15
CA THR A 21 -9.08 8.83 4.15
C THR A 21 -8.17 10.05 4.28
N GLN A 22 -7.68 10.28 5.50
CA GLN A 22 -6.67 11.30 5.78
C GLN A 22 -5.25 10.73 5.76
N SER A 23 -5.11 9.43 5.53
CA SER A 23 -3.82 8.75 5.57
C SER A 23 -2.78 9.35 4.61
N PRO A 24 -3.09 9.61 3.32
CA PRO A 24 -2.12 10.23 2.45
C PRO A 24 -1.65 11.61 2.92
N THR A 25 -2.57 12.40 3.47
CA THR A 25 -2.23 13.73 3.99
C THR A 25 -1.21 13.61 5.13
N THR A 26 -1.45 12.70 6.07
CA THR A 26 -0.59 12.49 7.24
C THR A 26 0.77 11.90 6.84
N HIS A 27 0.75 10.84 6.02
CA HIS A 27 1.98 10.16 5.62
C HIS A 27 2.87 11.04 4.74
N ASN A 28 2.27 11.77 3.80
CA ASN A 28 3.04 12.63 2.90
C ASN A 28 3.66 13.82 3.64
N LEU A 29 2.97 14.32 4.66
CA LEU A 29 3.52 15.36 5.53
C LEU A 29 4.76 14.84 6.27
N ALA A 30 4.70 13.62 6.80
CA ALA A 30 5.82 13.01 7.49
C ALA A 30 7.00 12.77 6.55
N TYR A 31 6.74 12.27 5.34
CA TYR A 31 7.80 12.07 4.34
C TYR A 31 8.49 13.39 3.98
N ASP A 32 7.69 14.44 3.76
CA ASP A 32 8.21 15.76 3.43
C ASP A 32 9.10 16.31 4.55
N LYS A 33 8.65 16.19 5.80
CA LYS A 33 9.40 16.64 6.98
C LYS A 33 10.73 15.90 7.14
N ASN A 34 10.75 14.60 6.83
CA ASN A 34 11.93 13.76 6.97
C ASN A 34 12.87 13.83 5.76
N GLY A 35 12.46 14.50 4.69
CA GLY A 35 13.24 14.58 3.46
C GLY A 35 13.18 13.31 2.63
N ASP A 36 12.19 12.46 2.84
CA ASP A 36 12.00 11.23 2.06
C ASP A 36 11.38 11.55 0.71
N ASP A 37 11.93 10.96 -0.35
CA ASP A 37 11.42 11.13 -1.71
C ASP A 37 10.38 10.02 -2.00
N VAL A 38 9.30 10.06 -1.24
CA VAL A 38 8.24 9.04 -1.24
C VAL A 38 6.89 9.75 -1.15
N ILE A 39 5.91 9.20 -1.86
CA ILE A 39 4.52 9.68 -1.75
C ILE A 39 3.57 8.51 -1.52
N GLN A 40 2.54 8.73 -0.73
CA GLN A 40 1.45 7.77 -0.53
C GLN A 40 0.20 8.26 -1.25
N LEU A 41 -0.47 7.35 -1.95
CA LEU A 41 -1.77 7.59 -2.57
C LEU A 41 -2.75 6.52 -2.12
N ALA A 42 -4.04 6.90 -2.04
CA ALA A 42 -5.11 5.97 -1.74
C ALA A 42 -5.68 5.40 -3.04
N PHE A 43 -5.80 4.08 -3.10
CA PHE A 43 -6.35 3.37 -4.26
C PHE A 43 -7.60 2.61 -3.85
N GLU A 44 -8.68 2.80 -4.59
CA GLU A 44 -9.91 2.04 -4.33
C GLU A 44 -9.75 0.64 -4.92
N VAL A 45 -9.47 -0.31 -4.03
CA VAL A 45 -9.24 -1.71 -4.38
C VAL A 45 -10.16 -2.58 -3.55
N ASP A 46 -11.00 -3.36 -4.20
CA ASP A 46 -11.82 -4.39 -3.55
C ASP A 46 -11.23 -5.77 -3.85
N ASN A 47 -11.93 -6.83 -3.39
CA ASN A 47 -11.43 -8.19 -3.60
C ASN A 47 -11.36 -8.57 -5.08
N ASP A 48 -12.20 -7.98 -5.94
CA ASP A 48 -12.22 -8.30 -7.36
C ASP A 48 -11.02 -7.73 -8.11
N THR A 49 -10.47 -6.61 -7.64
CA THR A 49 -9.31 -5.96 -8.27
C THR A 49 -8.02 -6.17 -7.52
N LEU A 50 -8.06 -6.87 -6.39
CA LEU A 50 -6.91 -7.04 -5.51
C LEU A 50 -5.73 -7.74 -6.18
N GLU A 51 -5.97 -8.78 -6.96
CA GLU A 51 -4.90 -9.50 -7.65
C GLU A 51 -4.10 -8.58 -8.57
N ALA A 52 -4.81 -7.80 -9.39
CA ALA A 52 -4.18 -6.83 -10.29
C ALA A 52 -3.43 -5.75 -9.51
N ALA A 53 -4.00 -5.30 -8.39
CA ALA A 53 -3.37 -4.28 -7.55
C ALA A 53 -2.06 -4.79 -6.93
N VAL A 54 -2.03 -6.03 -6.45
CA VAL A 54 -0.80 -6.62 -5.89
C VAL A 54 0.25 -6.79 -6.98
N GLU A 55 -0.14 -7.24 -8.17
CA GLU A 55 0.79 -7.32 -9.30
C GLU A 55 1.35 -5.94 -9.67
N SER A 56 0.55 -4.89 -9.51
CA SER A 56 1.00 -3.52 -9.77
C SER A 56 2.14 -3.09 -8.84
N ILE A 57 2.17 -3.58 -7.61
CA ILE A 57 3.29 -3.29 -6.69
C ILE A 57 4.59 -3.78 -7.31
N ARG A 58 4.59 -4.96 -7.92
CA ARG A 58 5.75 -5.51 -8.61
C ARG A 58 6.03 -4.78 -9.93
N ALA A 59 5.00 -4.62 -10.75
CA ALA A 59 5.13 -4.05 -12.09
C ALA A 59 5.57 -2.58 -12.08
N LEU A 60 5.06 -1.79 -11.13
CA LEU A 60 5.37 -0.37 -11.00
C LEU A 60 6.54 -0.10 -10.05
N LYS A 61 7.11 -1.16 -9.47
CA LYS A 61 8.22 -1.07 -8.50
C LYS A 61 7.88 -0.16 -7.33
N MET A 62 6.66 -0.27 -6.84
CA MET A 62 6.24 0.43 -5.62
C MET A 62 7.01 -0.13 -4.43
N LEU A 63 7.26 0.70 -3.43
CA LEU A 63 7.89 0.24 -2.20
C LEU A 63 7.00 -0.73 -1.43
N GLY A 64 5.71 -0.58 -1.52
CA GLY A 64 4.73 -1.42 -0.86
C GLY A 64 3.40 -0.74 -0.74
N SER A 65 2.54 -1.28 0.09
CA SER A 65 1.20 -0.73 0.30
C SER A 65 0.66 -1.12 1.66
N ASN A 66 -0.10 -0.23 2.25
CA ASN A 66 -0.97 -0.57 3.38
C ASN A 66 -2.24 -1.19 2.82
N ILE A 67 -2.76 -2.18 3.51
CA ILE A 67 -3.97 -2.90 3.10
C ILE A 67 -5.04 -2.70 4.17
N SER A 68 -6.25 -2.34 3.75
CA SER A 68 -7.39 -2.22 4.64
C SER A 68 -8.58 -3.02 4.09
N MET A 69 -9.72 -2.94 4.75
CA MET A 69 -10.89 -3.72 4.35
C MET A 69 -11.37 -3.34 2.94
N PRO A 70 -11.86 -4.29 2.18
CA PRO A 70 -12.13 -5.70 2.52
C PRO A 70 -10.96 -6.64 2.22
N ASN A 71 -9.77 -6.14 1.99
CA ASN A 71 -8.65 -6.88 1.41
C ASN A 71 -7.73 -7.58 2.42
N LYS A 72 -7.74 -7.14 3.69
CA LYS A 72 -6.82 -7.65 4.73
C LYS A 72 -6.77 -9.16 4.86
N THR A 73 -7.91 -9.82 4.75
CA THR A 73 -8.03 -11.26 4.96
C THR A 73 -7.87 -12.07 3.68
N VAL A 74 -7.75 -11.41 2.53
CA VAL A 74 -7.71 -12.05 1.21
C VAL A 74 -6.34 -11.91 0.55
N VAL A 75 -5.63 -10.82 0.81
CA VAL A 75 -4.41 -10.45 0.09
C VAL A 75 -3.29 -11.50 0.17
N HIS A 76 -3.29 -12.33 1.22
CA HIS A 76 -2.26 -13.36 1.41
C HIS A 76 -2.16 -14.33 0.22
N LYS A 77 -3.24 -14.52 -0.53
CA LYS A 77 -3.27 -15.40 -1.71
C LYS A 77 -2.31 -14.96 -2.82
N TYR A 78 -1.97 -13.68 -2.84
CA TYR A 78 -1.20 -13.08 -3.94
C TYR A 78 0.22 -12.72 -3.54
N LEU A 79 0.62 -13.03 -2.31
CA LEU A 79 1.93 -12.66 -1.77
C LEU A 79 2.90 -13.83 -1.85
N ASP A 80 4.18 -13.51 -2.03
CA ASP A 80 5.24 -14.52 -2.11
C ASP A 80 5.55 -15.09 -0.73
N GLU A 81 5.57 -14.22 0.30
CA GLU A 81 5.83 -14.62 1.68
C GLU A 81 4.89 -13.89 2.62
N VAL A 82 4.50 -14.56 3.70
CA VAL A 82 3.66 -14.00 4.76
C VAL A 82 4.32 -14.32 6.09
N ASP A 83 4.48 -13.30 6.96
CA ASP A 83 5.14 -13.54 8.24
C ASP A 83 4.23 -14.35 9.18
N GLU A 84 4.85 -14.94 10.22
CA GLU A 84 4.17 -15.84 11.14
C GLU A 84 3.01 -15.17 11.88
N ALA A 85 3.20 -13.93 12.32
CA ALA A 85 2.16 -13.20 13.04
C ALA A 85 0.94 -12.97 12.15
N ALA A 86 1.17 -12.61 10.88
CA ALA A 86 0.08 -12.40 9.93
C ALA A 86 -0.66 -13.70 9.62
N LYS A 87 0.06 -14.81 9.51
CA LYS A 87 -0.56 -16.13 9.32
C LYS A 87 -1.48 -16.52 10.47
N LEU A 88 -1.04 -16.25 11.69
CA LEU A 88 -1.81 -16.56 12.89
C LEU A 88 -3.06 -15.67 13.01
N CYS A 89 -2.94 -14.40 12.66
CA CYS A 89 -4.06 -13.47 12.69
C CYS A 89 -5.05 -13.64 11.55
N GLY A 90 -4.59 -14.22 10.44
CA GLY A 90 -5.41 -14.37 9.23
C GLY A 90 -5.64 -13.06 8.50
N ALA A 91 -4.89 -12.02 8.82
CA ALA A 91 -5.04 -10.70 8.20
C ALA A 91 -3.68 -10.04 7.99
N ILE A 92 -3.55 -9.32 6.87
CA ILE A 92 -2.33 -8.61 6.50
C ILE A 92 -2.68 -7.15 6.27
N ASN A 93 -1.98 -6.24 6.96
CA ASN A 93 -2.23 -4.80 6.83
C ASN A 93 -1.12 -4.03 6.11
N THR A 94 -0.01 -4.68 5.81
CA THR A 94 1.11 -4.05 5.10
C THR A 94 1.81 -5.06 4.20
N VAL A 95 2.10 -4.63 2.98
CA VAL A 95 2.85 -5.39 1.99
C VAL A 95 4.10 -4.61 1.63
N VAL A 96 5.24 -5.28 1.63
CA VAL A 96 6.53 -4.66 1.29
C VAL A 96 7.10 -5.35 0.05
N ASN A 97 7.58 -4.56 -0.89
CA ASN A 97 8.23 -5.06 -2.10
C ASN A 97 9.75 -5.08 -1.87
N THR A 98 10.29 -6.26 -1.76
CA THR A 98 11.72 -6.44 -1.52
C THR A 98 12.43 -7.02 -2.73
#